data_ddc46afd357faa19b9d6fbdbab505139
#
_entry.id   ddc46afd357faa19b9d6fbdbab505139
#
_cell.length_a   1.000
_cell.length_b   1.000
_cell.length_c   1.000
_cell.angle_alpha   90.00
_cell.angle_beta   90.00
_cell.angle_gamma   90.00
#
_symmetry.space_group_name_H-M   'P 1'
#
loop_
_entity.id
_entity.type
_entity.pdbx_description
1 polymer ?
#
loop_
_entity_poly.entity_id
_entity_poly.type
_entity_poly.pdbx_seq_one_letter_code
_entity_poly.pdbx_strand_id
1 'polypeptide(L)'
;KLLSGRYPDYHEPIQQEVEERMNEARIDKWLWAARIFKTRSMAAAACKKGQVSMKGAQLKPSRTVKPGDVIEVRKPPVTYSFKVKQTIEKRVGAKLIPEILENVTPPEQYELLEMSRLSGFIGRARGTGRPTKKDRRSLEEFTTPEYLDDLLFDFDVEDEEGGEDD
;
A
#
# COMPACT_ATOMS: atom_id res chain seq x y z
N LYS A 1 -22.29 -49.55 34.81
CA LYS A 1 -21.11 -49.29 33.97
C LYS A 1 -21.43 -48.09 33.03
N LEU A 2 -20.93 -46.95 33.41
CA LEU A 2 -20.99 -45.75 32.61
C LEU A 2 -19.96 -45.88 31.49
N LEU A 3 -20.43 -46.04 30.25
CA LEU A 3 -19.62 -45.87 29.06
C LEU A 3 -19.30 -44.39 28.91
N SER A 4 -18.13 -43.98 29.38
CA SER A 4 -17.58 -42.68 29.03
C SER A 4 -17.27 -42.70 27.53
N GLY A 5 -18.27 -42.35 26.73
CA GLY A 5 -18.11 -42.08 25.32
C GLY A 5 -17.16 -40.88 25.19
N ARG A 6 -15.92 -41.18 24.86
CA ARG A 6 -14.96 -40.16 24.47
C ARG A 6 -15.44 -39.59 23.14
N TYR A 7 -16.11 -38.45 23.18
CA TYR A 7 -16.33 -37.64 22.00
C TYR A 7 -14.95 -37.15 21.53
N PRO A 8 -14.54 -37.39 20.32
CA PRO A 8 -13.34 -36.78 19.80
C PRO A 8 -13.57 -35.25 19.77
N ASP A 9 -12.61 -34.51 20.29
CA ASP A 9 -12.60 -33.05 20.26
C ASP A 9 -12.61 -32.56 18.81
N TYR A 10 -13.80 -32.31 18.27
CA TYR A 10 -13.97 -31.69 16.96
C TYR A 10 -13.83 -30.16 16.99
N HIS A 11 -13.28 -29.59 18.06
CA HIS A 11 -13.22 -28.15 18.21
C HIS A 11 -12.01 -27.45 17.60
N GLU A 12 -10.91 -28.17 17.37
CA GLU A 12 -9.68 -27.53 16.90
C GLU A 12 -9.72 -27.03 15.44
N PRO A 13 -10.23 -27.76 14.45
CA PRO A 13 -10.20 -27.29 13.06
C PRO A 13 -11.15 -26.12 12.79
N ILE A 14 -12.29 -26.06 13.49
CA ILE A 14 -13.27 -25.00 13.30
C ILE A 14 -12.79 -23.67 13.86
N GLN A 15 -12.09 -23.69 14.98
CA GLN A 15 -11.55 -22.46 15.59
C GLN A 15 -10.41 -21.87 14.73
N GLN A 16 -9.55 -22.71 14.19
CA GLN A 16 -8.48 -22.26 13.28
C GLN A 16 -9.03 -21.68 11.98
N GLU A 17 -10.04 -22.31 11.38
CA GLU A 17 -10.70 -21.75 10.18
C GLU A 17 -11.42 -20.44 10.46
N VAL A 18 -12.00 -20.28 11.63
CA VAL A 18 -12.67 -19.02 12.04
C VAL A 18 -11.64 -17.94 12.29
N GLU A 19 -10.55 -18.25 12.98
CA GLU A 19 -9.46 -17.31 13.20
C GLU A 19 -8.75 -16.92 11.89
N GLU A 20 -8.55 -17.86 10.97
CA GLU A 20 -8.02 -17.58 9.64
C GLU A 20 -8.92 -16.64 8.84
N ARG A 21 -10.24 -16.83 8.89
CA ARG A 21 -11.22 -15.93 8.25
C ARG A 21 -11.27 -14.55 8.89
N MET A 22 -11.07 -14.47 10.20
CA MET A 22 -10.98 -13.20 10.92
C MET A 22 -9.70 -12.43 10.58
N ASN A 23 -8.64 -13.15 10.19
CA ASN A 23 -7.37 -12.59 9.79
C ASN A 23 -7.25 -12.32 8.29
N GLU A 24 -8.35 -12.38 7.55
CA GLU A 24 -8.39 -12.05 6.13
C GLU A 24 -9.06 -10.70 5.90
N ALA A 25 -8.46 -9.88 5.06
CA ALA A 25 -9.06 -8.63 4.61
C ALA A 25 -9.02 -8.55 3.08
N ARG A 26 -10.02 -7.92 2.48
CA ARG A 26 -9.98 -7.64 1.05
C ARG A 26 -8.85 -6.68 0.73
N ILE A 27 -8.14 -6.93 -0.36
CA ILE A 27 -6.98 -6.13 -0.75
C ILE A 27 -7.33 -4.65 -0.95
N ASP A 28 -8.47 -4.33 -1.52
CA ASP A 28 -8.92 -2.95 -1.73
C ASP A 28 -9.15 -2.21 -0.40
N LYS A 29 -9.73 -2.87 0.59
CA LYS A 29 -9.91 -2.34 1.93
C LYS A 29 -8.57 -2.21 2.67
N TRP A 30 -7.75 -3.25 2.61
CA TRP A 30 -6.49 -3.27 3.33
C TRP A 30 -5.53 -2.18 2.83
N LEU A 31 -5.41 -2.01 1.51
CA LEU A 31 -4.58 -0.96 0.90
C LEU A 31 -5.00 0.44 1.33
N TRP A 32 -6.30 0.68 1.44
CA TRP A 32 -6.82 1.93 1.95
C TRP A 32 -6.62 2.06 3.47
N ALA A 33 -6.90 1.02 4.23
CA ALA A 33 -6.78 1.01 5.68
C ALA A 33 -5.33 1.18 6.15
N ALA A 34 -4.39 0.56 5.44
CA ALA A 34 -2.94 0.70 5.66
C ALA A 34 -2.36 2.02 5.12
N ARG A 35 -3.20 2.94 4.65
CA ARG A 35 -2.81 4.27 4.14
C ARG A 35 -1.89 4.25 2.91
N ILE A 36 -1.84 3.16 2.17
CA ILE A 36 -1.10 3.06 0.91
C ILE A 36 -1.82 3.86 -0.18
N PHE A 37 -3.15 3.87 -0.15
CA PHE A 37 -3.99 4.69 -1.03
C PHE A 37 -4.90 5.59 -0.21
N LYS A 38 -5.12 6.78 -0.72
CA LYS A 38 -5.95 7.81 -0.07
C LYS A 38 -7.41 7.39 0.06
N THR A 39 -7.94 6.73 -0.96
CA THR A 39 -9.33 6.25 -1.00
C THR A 39 -9.39 4.78 -1.38
N ARG A 40 -10.45 4.11 -0.94
CA ARG A 40 -10.72 2.71 -1.32
C ARG A 40 -10.97 2.56 -2.82
N SER A 41 -11.59 3.55 -3.43
CA SER A 41 -11.84 3.58 -4.89
C SER A 41 -10.53 3.61 -5.68
N MET A 42 -9.53 4.37 -5.23
CA MET A 42 -8.20 4.39 -5.83
C MET A 42 -7.49 3.05 -5.68
N ALA A 43 -7.58 2.43 -4.52
CA ALA A 43 -7.03 1.09 -4.30
C ALA A 43 -7.66 0.05 -5.23
N ALA A 44 -8.97 0.05 -5.36
CA ALA A 44 -9.69 -0.83 -6.27
C ALA A 44 -9.33 -0.58 -7.74
N ALA A 45 -9.21 0.68 -8.14
CA ALA A 45 -8.78 1.07 -9.49
C ALA A 45 -7.34 0.62 -9.79
N ALA A 46 -6.43 0.73 -8.84
CA ALA A 46 -5.06 0.25 -8.97
C ALA A 46 -5.00 -1.28 -9.16
N CYS A 47 -5.81 -2.03 -8.42
CA CYS A 47 -5.95 -3.47 -8.62
C CYS A 47 -6.48 -3.81 -10.01
N LYS A 48 -7.50 -3.10 -10.48
CA LYS A 48 -8.06 -3.29 -11.83
C LYS A 48 -7.07 -2.96 -12.94
N LYS A 49 -6.22 -1.97 -12.73
CA LYS A 49 -5.14 -1.58 -13.68
C LYS A 49 -3.95 -2.55 -13.67
N GLY A 50 -3.95 -3.55 -12.80
CA GLY A 50 -2.86 -4.49 -12.64
C GLY A 50 -1.61 -3.90 -11.98
N GLN A 51 -1.77 -2.81 -11.24
CA GLN A 51 -0.69 -2.17 -10.48
C GLN A 51 -0.40 -2.86 -9.15
N VAL A 52 -1.29 -3.71 -8.69
CA VAL A 52 -1.15 -4.46 -7.45
C VAL A 52 -0.97 -5.93 -7.78
N SER A 53 0.13 -6.51 -7.33
CA SER A 53 0.48 -7.91 -7.56
C SER A 53 0.96 -8.58 -6.27
N MET A 54 0.94 -9.90 -6.28
CA MET A 54 1.49 -10.74 -5.22
C MET A 54 2.15 -11.94 -5.86
N LYS A 55 3.42 -12.16 -5.56
CA LYS A 55 4.20 -13.27 -6.16
C LYS A 55 4.15 -13.27 -7.70
N GLY A 56 4.17 -12.09 -8.32
CA GLY A 56 4.11 -11.92 -9.76
C GLY A 56 2.72 -12.02 -10.40
N ALA A 57 1.69 -12.35 -9.62
CA ALA A 57 0.31 -12.43 -10.11
C ALA A 57 -0.48 -11.17 -9.75
N GLN A 58 -1.20 -10.63 -10.72
CA GLN A 58 -2.07 -9.47 -10.51
C GLN A 58 -3.23 -9.82 -9.59
N LEU A 59 -3.53 -8.92 -8.66
CA LEU A 59 -4.60 -9.09 -7.69
C LEU A 59 -5.88 -8.39 -8.14
N LYS A 60 -6.99 -9.10 -8.03
CA LYS A 60 -8.31 -8.49 -8.17
C LYS A 60 -8.70 -7.74 -6.89
N PRO A 61 -9.49 -6.66 -6.96
CA PRO A 61 -9.90 -5.89 -5.78
C PRO A 61 -10.60 -6.71 -4.70
N SER A 62 -11.24 -7.78 -5.07
CA SER A 62 -11.96 -8.69 -4.17
C SER A 62 -11.08 -9.76 -3.52
N ARG A 63 -9.81 -9.87 -3.95
CA ARG A 63 -8.88 -10.84 -3.36
C ARG A 63 -8.64 -10.53 -1.90
N THR A 64 -8.62 -11.56 -1.08
CA THR A 64 -8.24 -11.46 0.33
C THR A 64 -6.73 -11.61 0.52
N VAL A 65 -6.22 -10.93 1.52
CA VAL A 65 -4.82 -11.00 1.96
C VAL A 65 -4.76 -11.49 3.39
N LYS A 66 -3.70 -12.19 3.70
CA LYS A 66 -3.40 -12.77 5.03
C LYS A 66 -2.12 -12.17 5.59
N PRO A 67 -1.92 -12.20 6.92
CA PRO A 67 -0.62 -11.88 7.52
C PRO A 67 0.49 -12.74 6.93
N GLY A 68 1.62 -12.10 6.61
CA GLY A 68 2.77 -12.75 5.96
C GLY A 68 2.80 -12.65 4.44
N ASP A 69 1.72 -12.22 3.79
CA ASP A 69 1.71 -11.97 2.35
C ASP A 69 2.57 -10.75 2.00
N VAL A 70 3.27 -10.82 0.88
CA VAL A 70 4.01 -9.69 0.31
C VAL A 70 3.25 -9.16 -0.89
N ILE A 71 2.86 -7.89 -0.82
CA ILE A 71 2.10 -7.20 -1.84
C ILE A 71 3.01 -6.21 -2.54
N GLU A 72 3.06 -6.28 -3.86
CA GLU A 72 3.80 -5.35 -4.71
C GLU A 72 2.83 -4.32 -5.29
N VAL A 73 3.15 -3.05 -5.10
CA VAL A 73 2.38 -1.92 -5.64
C VAL A 73 3.25 -1.18 -6.64
N ARG A 74 2.90 -1.30 -7.91
CA ARG A 74 3.60 -0.62 -8.98
C ARG A 74 3.13 0.81 -9.10
N LYS A 75 4.02 1.74 -8.79
CA LYS A 75 3.86 3.17 -9.01
C LYS A 75 5.05 3.65 -9.85
N PRO A 76 4.90 3.76 -11.17
CA PRO A 76 6.02 4.15 -12.02
C PRO A 76 6.70 5.43 -11.53
N PRO A 77 8.04 5.48 -11.49
CA PRO A 77 8.99 4.49 -11.98
C PRO A 77 9.32 3.34 -11.01
N VAL A 78 8.72 3.31 -9.82
CA VAL A 78 9.09 2.44 -8.70
C VAL A 78 8.02 1.40 -8.43
N THR A 79 8.44 0.24 -7.98
CA THR A 79 7.57 -0.79 -7.43
C THR A 79 7.86 -0.94 -5.93
N TYR A 80 6.87 -0.64 -5.11
CA TYR A 80 6.96 -0.80 -3.67
C TYR A 80 6.53 -2.19 -3.25
N SER A 81 7.22 -2.79 -2.29
CA SER A 81 6.89 -4.09 -1.72
C SER A 81 6.56 -3.95 -0.25
N PHE A 82 5.37 -4.40 0.14
CA PHE A 82 4.89 -4.33 1.51
C PHE A 82 4.54 -5.72 2.02
N LYS A 83 5.10 -6.08 3.16
CA LYS A 83 4.73 -7.31 3.86
C LYS A 83 3.59 -7.03 4.81
N VAL A 84 2.52 -7.81 4.71
CA VAL A 84 1.37 -7.72 5.60
C VAL A 84 1.74 -8.31 6.97
N LYS A 85 1.65 -7.52 8.02
CA LYS A 85 1.79 -7.98 9.41
C LYS A 85 0.46 -8.27 10.04
N GLN A 86 -0.50 -7.35 9.84
CA GLN A 86 -1.86 -7.48 10.34
C GLN A 86 -2.85 -7.12 9.24
N THR A 87 -3.95 -7.81 9.23
CA THR A 87 -5.09 -7.48 8.39
C THR A 87 -6.04 -6.57 9.16
N ILE A 88 -6.36 -5.45 8.53
CA ILE A 88 -7.27 -4.45 9.10
C ILE A 88 -8.31 -4.07 8.05
N GLU A 89 -9.50 -3.74 8.51
CA GLU A 89 -10.60 -3.28 7.67
C GLU A 89 -10.91 -1.79 7.84
N LYS A 90 -10.44 -1.19 8.92
CA LYS A 90 -10.65 0.23 9.24
C LYS A 90 -9.35 0.99 9.08
N ARG A 91 -9.44 2.21 8.55
CA ARG A 91 -8.29 3.10 8.43
C ARG A 91 -7.77 3.47 9.82
N VAL A 92 -6.47 3.31 10.00
CA VAL A 92 -5.75 3.60 11.26
C VAL A 92 -4.87 4.82 11.12
N GLY A 93 -4.44 5.37 12.25
CA GLY A 93 -3.47 6.45 12.29
C GLY A 93 -2.10 6.02 11.78
N ALA A 94 -1.32 6.96 11.26
CA ALA A 94 0.01 6.69 10.72
C ALA A 94 0.97 6.05 11.73
N LYS A 95 0.82 6.34 12.99
CA LYS A 95 1.64 5.75 14.07
C LYS A 95 1.52 4.22 14.17
N LEU A 96 0.39 3.65 13.74
CA LEU A 96 0.13 2.21 13.77
C LEU A 96 0.57 1.47 12.50
N ILE A 97 0.96 2.20 11.45
CA ILE A 97 1.38 1.59 10.18
C ILE A 97 2.52 0.58 10.35
N PRO A 98 3.59 0.82 11.12
CA PRO A 98 4.66 -0.16 11.32
C PRO A 98 4.21 -1.47 11.96
N GLU A 99 3.08 -1.46 12.69
CA GLU A 99 2.48 -2.68 13.26
C GLU A 99 1.65 -3.47 12.25
N ILE A 100 1.17 -2.82 11.21
CA ILE A 100 0.26 -3.38 10.21
C ILE A 100 1.00 -3.90 8.99
N LEU A 101 2.00 -3.16 8.54
CA LEU A 101 2.82 -3.51 7.38
C LEU A 101 4.30 -3.24 7.64
N GLU A 102 5.12 -3.97 6.92
CA GLU A 102 6.55 -3.75 6.84
C GLU A 102 6.92 -3.40 5.39
N ASN A 103 7.65 -2.32 5.23
CA ASN A 103 8.17 -1.93 3.92
C ASN A 103 9.41 -2.76 3.61
N VAL A 104 9.29 -3.68 2.67
CA VAL A 104 10.36 -4.57 2.20
C VAL A 104 10.82 -4.21 0.79
N THR A 105 10.58 -2.98 0.38
CA THR A 105 11.00 -2.48 -0.94
C THR A 105 12.52 -2.53 -1.07
N PRO A 106 13.07 -3.12 -2.15
CA PRO A 106 14.50 -3.14 -2.37
C PRO A 106 15.08 -1.73 -2.52
N PRO A 107 16.33 -1.49 -2.05
CA PRO A 107 16.96 -0.17 -2.14
C PRO A 107 17.14 0.32 -3.57
N GLU A 108 17.28 -0.59 -4.53
CA GLU A 108 17.37 -0.30 -5.96
C GLU A 108 16.17 0.50 -6.49
N GLN A 109 14.99 0.26 -5.92
CA GLN A 109 13.77 0.99 -6.29
C GLN A 109 13.81 2.45 -5.84
N TYR A 110 14.43 2.73 -4.70
CA TYR A 110 14.62 4.10 -4.23
C TYR A 110 15.68 4.85 -5.05
N GLU A 111 16.73 4.16 -5.49
CA GLU A 111 17.72 4.73 -6.42
C GLU A 111 17.07 5.13 -7.74
N LEU A 112 16.18 4.29 -8.28
CA LEU A 112 15.39 4.62 -9.48
C LEU A 112 14.51 5.85 -9.27
N LEU A 113 13.93 6.01 -8.09
CA LEU A 113 13.13 7.18 -7.75
C LEU A 113 13.98 8.45 -7.74
N GLU A 114 15.15 8.39 -7.12
CA GLU A 114 16.09 9.52 -7.09
C GLU A 114 16.60 9.88 -8.48
N MET A 115 16.98 8.88 -9.29
CA MET A 115 17.37 9.09 -10.69
C MET A 115 16.26 9.74 -11.51
N SER A 116 15.03 9.32 -11.31
CA SER A 116 13.86 9.92 -11.97
C SER A 116 13.63 11.37 -11.56
N ARG A 117 13.81 11.69 -10.28
CA ARG A 117 13.74 13.07 -9.78
C ARG A 117 14.85 13.94 -10.37
N LEU A 118 16.07 13.43 -10.40
CA LEU A 118 17.23 14.13 -10.97
C LEU A 118 17.08 14.33 -12.48
N SER A 119 16.61 13.34 -13.22
CA SER A 119 16.39 13.45 -14.67
C SER A 119 15.28 14.46 -15.00
N GLY A 120 14.23 14.52 -14.21
CA GLY A 120 13.20 15.55 -14.33
C GLY A 120 13.74 16.98 -14.08
N PHE A 121 14.78 17.10 -13.27
CA PHE A 121 15.45 18.39 -12.98
C PHE A 121 16.46 18.78 -14.06
N ILE A 122 17.13 17.81 -14.68
CA ILE A 122 18.18 18.03 -15.70
C ILE A 122 17.58 18.35 -17.07
N GLY A 123 16.35 17.92 -17.35
CA GLY A 123 15.69 18.08 -18.65
C GLY A 123 15.35 19.51 -19.06
N ARG A 124 15.64 20.50 -18.22
CA ARG A 124 15.42 21.91 -18.51
C ARG A 124 16.71 22.63 -18.85
N ALA A 125 16.87 23.00 -20.09
CA ALA A 125 17.93 23.92 -20.49
C ALA A 125 17.75 25.27 -19.75
N ARG A 126 18.81 25.74 -19.09
CA ARG A 126 18.84 27.08 -18.49
C ARG A 126 18.55 28.14 -19.56
N GLY A 127 17.55 28.98 -19.33
CA GLY A 127 17.24 30.11 -20.22
C GLY A 127 15.96 29.97 -21.06
N THR A 128 15.22 28.91 -20.96
CA THR A 128 13.97 28.70 -21.72
C THR A 128 12.74 29.43 -21.15
N GLY A 129 12.90 30.24 -20.09
CA GLY A 129 11.84 31.03 -19.49
C GLY A 129 10.72 30.21 -18.85
N ARG A 130 9.60 30.87 -18.57
CA ARG A 130 8.41 30.22 -18.01
C ARG A 130 7.81 29.23 -19.02
N PRO A 131 7.49 27.98 -18.61
CA PRO A 131 6.89 26.99 -19.51
C PRO A 131 5.63 27.52 -20.17
N THR A 132 5.49 27.21 -21.44
CA THR A 132 4.23 27.47 -22.14
C THR A 132 3.12 26.60 -21.56
N LYS A 133 1.86 26.97 -21.82
CA LYS A 133 0.70 26.19 -21.36
C LYS A 133 0.72 24.75 -21.89
N LYS A 134 1.31 24.53 -23.06
CA LYS A 134 1.51 23.21 -23.66
C LYS A 134 2.60 22.40 -22.93
N ASP A 135 3.73 23.05 -22.64
CA ASP A 135 4.83 22.41 -21.90
C ASP A 135 4.42 22.06 -20.48
N ARG A 136 3.56 22.88 -19.88
CA ARG A 136 3.02 22.61 -18.53
C ARG A 136 2.10 21.39 -18.54
N ARG A 137 1.24 21.23 -19.55
CA ARG A 137 0.37 20.05 -19.68
C ARG A 137 1.16 18.77 -19.94
N SER A 138 2.19 18.83 -20.79
CA SER A 138 3.05 17.66 -21.03
C SER A 138 3.93 17.32 -19.82
N LEU A 139 4.34 18.31 -19.03
CA LEU A 139 5.05 18.10 -17.76
C LEU A 139 4.13 17.54 -16.68
N GLU A 140 2.88 17.98 -16.60
CA GLU A 140 1.87 17.42 -15.71
C GLU A 140 1.58 15.95 -16.03
N GLU A 141 1.59 15.59 -17.30
CA GLU A 141 1.40 14.21 -17.75
C GLU A 141 2.61 13.30 -17.41
N PHE A 142 3.83 13.87 -17.29
CA PHE A 142 5.06 13.13 -17.01
C PHE A 142 5.57 13.26 -15.57
N THR A 143 5.27 14.34 -14.85
CA THR A 143 5.86 14.63 -13.53
C THR A 143 4.98 14.33 -12.35
N THR A 144 3.70 14.22 -12.55
CA THR A 144 2.77 13.73 -11.52
C THR A 144 1.96 12.57 -12.05
N PRO A 145 2.44 11.37 -11.93
CA PRO A 145 1.48 10.34 -11.68
C PRO A 145 0.77 10.78 -10.40
N GLU A 146 -0.51 11.12 -10.50
CA GLU A 146 -1.44 11.44 -9.40
C GLU A 146 -1.28 10.56 -8.16
N TYR A 147 -0.51 9.51 -8.28
CA TYR A 147 -0.23 8.46 -7.33
C TYR A 147 0.99 8.70 -6.44
N LEU A 148 1.98 9.50 -6.89
CA LEU A 148 3.19 9.74 -6.10
C LEU A 148 2.96 10.78 -5.03
N ASP A 149 2.16 11.80 -5.32
CA ASP A 149 1.78 12.82 -4.35
C ASP A 149 0.90 12.22 -3.24
N ASP A 150 -0.02 11.32 -3.60
CA ASP A 150 -0.88 10.68 -2.63
C ASP A 150 -0.13 9.73 -1.68
N LEU A 151 0.95 9.13 -2.14
CA LEU A 151 1.73 8.19 -1.34
C LEU A 151 2.76 8.89 -0.47
N LEU A 152 3.39 9.93 -0.97
CA LEU A 152 4.34 10.75 -0.21
C LEU A 152 3.59 11.59 0.83
N PHE A 153 2.41 12.05 0.51
CA PHE A 153 1.61 12.90 1.39
C PHE A 153 1.04 12.14 2.59
N ASP A 154 0.65 10.88 2.42
CA ASP A 154 0.14 10.07 3.53
C ASP A 154 1.25 9.63 4.51
N PHE A 155 2.52 9.63 4.09
CA PHE A 155 3.64 9.29 4.96
C PHE A 155 4.24 10.51 5.69
N ASP A 156 4.14 11.72 5.14
CA ASP A 156 4.81 12.92 5.67
C ASP A 156 3.92 13.80 6.57
N VAL A 157 2.65 13.49 6.74
CA VAL A 157 1.69 14.46 7.33
C VAL A 157 1.64 14.47 8.85
N GLU A 158 2.44 13.69 9.57
CA GLU A 158 2.10 13.50 10.98
C GLU A 158 3.19 13.68 12.02
N ASP A 159 4.19 14.48 11.77
CA ASP A 159 5.13 14.85 12.83
C ASP A 159 4.78 16.18 13.55
N GLU A 160 3.65 16.82 13.23
CA GLU A 160 3.25 18.05 13.88
C GLU A 160 1.92 17.97 14.61
N GLU A 161 1.82 17.09 15.60
CA GLU A 161 0.96 17.39 16.75
C GLU A 161 1.56 16.86 18.06
N GLY A 162 2.70 17.42 18.39
CA GLY A 162 3.08 17.61 19.76
C GLY A 162 2.34 18.82 20.28
N GLY A 163 1.05 18.72 20.47
CA GLY A 163 0.30 19.69 21.25
C GLY A 163 0.74 19.58 22.69
N GLU A 164 1.62 20.46 23.11
CA GLU A 164 1.77 20.84 24.49
C GLU A 164 0.46 21.51 24.90
N ASP A 165 -0.29 20.84 25.71
CA ASP A 165 -1.23 21.51 26.59
C ASP A 165 -0.79 21.30 28.03
N ASP A 166 -0.42 22.42 28.61
CA ASP A 166 -0.29 22.63 30.04
C ASP A 166 -1.55 22.25 30.82
#